data_4c2e2594dba33c17bee8a06288c3b891
#
_entry.id   4c2e2594dba33c17bee8a06288c3b891
#
_cell.length_a   1.000
_cell.length_b   1.000
_cell.length_c   1.000
_cell.angle_alpha   90.00
_cell.angle_beta   90.00
_cell.angle_gamma   90.00
#
_symmetry.space_group_name_H-M   'P 1'
#
loop_
_entity.id
_entity.type
_entity.pdbx_description
1 polymer ?
#
loop_
_entity_poly.entity_id
_entity_poly.type
_entity_poly.pdbx_seq_one_letter_code
_entity_poly.pdbx_strand_id
1 'polypeptide(L)'
;EPMISEKQKEAVTINLDGKEVEVPAGVNLIEAAALHGKEIPHYCYHPQLSVAGNCRMCLVEVGMPAMGRDRQPVLNEDGSPVIQKGVLPYDPSLPRGAIACATPVAPNMEIYTDSDNTKMMREAVLESLLINHPLDCPICDQAGECKLQEYSIEHGQAKSQFVETKVSKPKQVDLGPRIMLDDERCILCTRCIRFSRDVAGDDALGIVNRGSYNTIAAYPGERFDNNYTLNTADICPVGALTSKDFRFQMRVWFLKETNSLCTGCGTGCNTVIGSRENTMYRYEPRENDAVNGPWMCDSGRLNYKWIGSEDRLSEVKGASGWATAITKISSKLEKAPSGSVAIIGGARQTNEELYLLKKLANKLEAITDSSPRMGEGDHLLSCPDKNPNSTGSRLIGIAGEELG
;
A
#
# COMPACT_ATOMS: atom_id res chain seq x y z
N GLU A 1 5.54 2.99 21.74
CA GLU A 1 6.11 4.33 21.60
C GLU A 1 6.22 4.67 20.12
N PRO A 2 5.60 5.73 19.60
CA PRO A 2 5.81 6.16 18.24
C PRO A 2 7.22 6.75 18.15
N MET A 3 8.12 6.02 17.51
CA MET A 3 9.46 6.51 17.23
C MET A 3 9.49 7.32 15.94
N ILE A 4 9.02 8.54 15.99
CA ILE A 4 9.60 9.65 15.24
C ILE A 4 9.39 10.89 16.13
N SER A 5 10.39 11.23 16.93
CA SER A 5 10.45 12.55 17.48
C SER A 5 10.49 13.54 16.33
N GLU A 6 9.55 14.47 16.26
CA GLU A 6 9.66 15.72 15.52
C GLU A 6 10.83 16.54 16.07
N LYS A 7 12.06 16.10 15.81
CA LYS A 7 13.17 17.03 15.72
C LYS A 7 12.86 17.85 14.48
N GLN A 8 12.58 19.14 14.65
CA GLN A 8 12.62 20.13 13.58
C GLN A 8 13.92 19.88 12.80
N LYS A 9 13.83 19.14 11.69
CA LYS A 9 14.97 18.96 10.81
C LYS A 9 15.24 20.33 10.23
N GLU A 10 16.48 20.83 10.35
CA GLU A 10 16.92 22.07 9.72
C GLU A 10 16.47 22.05 8.25
N ALA A 11 15.93 23.15 7.78
CA ALA A 11 15.55 23.28 6.38
C ALA A 11 16.82 23.45 5.53
N VAL A 12 16.83 22.83 4.36
CA VAL A 12 17.90 22.91 3.39
C VAL A 12 17.33 23.52 2.10
N THR A 13 18.01 24.56 1.61
CA THR A 13 17.67 25.17 0.32
C THR A 13 18.33 24.41 -0.81
N ILE A 14 17.55 24.03 -1.80
CA ILE A 14 17.97 23.35 -3.04
C ILE A 14 17.36 24.06 -4.24
N ASN A 15 17.91 23.82 -5.42
CA ASN A 15 17.33 24.25 -6.68
C ASN A 15 16.70 23.04 -7.39
N LEU A 16 15.38 23.05 -7.53
CA LEU A 16 14.62 22.00 -8.19
C LEU A 16 14.09 22.52 -9.55
N ASP A 17 14.64 22.03 -10.65
CA ASP A 17 14.29 22.44 -12.01
C ASP A 17 14.33 23.97 -12.21
N GLY A 18 15.34 24.65 -11.66
CA GLY A 18 15.52 26.10 -11.76
C GLY A 18 14.73 26.91 -10.73
N LYS A 19 14.05 26.28 -9.78
CA LYS A 19 13.36 26.95 -8.68
C LYS A 19 14.04 26.65 -7.36
N GLU A 20 14.33 27.70 -6.59
CA GLU A 20 14.81 27.59 -5.22
C GLU A 20 13.66 27.16 -4.30
N VAL A 21 13.87 26.09 -3.53
CA VAL A 21 12.88 25.50 -2.64
C VAL A 21 13.53 25.05 -1.33
N GLU A 22 12.77 25.13 -0.24
CA GLU A 22 13.19 24.63 1.08
C GLU A 22 12.63 23.24 1.32
N VAL A 23 13.46 22.33 1.78
CA VAL A 23 13.10 20.94 2.09
C VAL A 23 13.73 20.51 3.43
N PRO A 24 13.15 19.56 4.16
CA PRO A 24 13.74 19.04 5.40
C PRO A 24 15.09 18.37 5.11
N ALA A 25 16.10 18.66 5.93
CA ALA A 25 17.41 18.02 5.84
C ALA A 25 17.31 16.48 5.95
N GLY A 26 18.08 15.78 5.12
CA GLY A 26 18.20 14.33 5.16
C GLY A 26 17.07 13.55 4.48
N VAL A 27 16.08 14.21 3.88
CA VAL A 27 15.14 13.54 2.96
C VAL A 27 15.85 13.17 1.66
N ASN A 28 15.40 12.12 0.99
CA ASN A 28 15.93 11.76 -0.33
C ASN A 28 15.31 12.64 -1.44
N LEU A 29 15.90 12.62 -2.64
CA LEU A 29 15.46 13.49 -3.74
C LEU A 29 14.03 13.17 -4.22
N ILE A 30 13.53 11.93 -4.08
CA ILE A 30 12.13 11.60 -4.43
C ILE A 30 11.18 12.33 -3.48
N GLU A 31 11.42 12.23 -2.17
CA GLU A 31 10.59 12.89 -1.16
C GLU A 31 10.67 14.41 -1.29
N ALA A 32 11.88 14.96 -1.49
CA ALA A 32 12.08 16.39 -1.70
C ALA A 32 11.30 16.91 -2.91
N ALA A 33 11.33 16.21 -4.03
CA ALA A 33 10.58 16.58 -5.23
C ALA A 33 9.06 16.47 -5.02
N ALA A 34 8.61 15.41 -4.35
CA ALA A 34 7.19 15.19 -4.06
C ALA A 34 6.58 16.28 -3.18
N LEU A 35 7.32 16.82 -2.18
CA LEU A 35 6.89 17.95 -1.36
C LEU A 35 6.58 19.21 -2.19
N HIS A 36 7.15 19.32 -3.37
CA HIS A 36 6.94 20.44 -4.29
C HIS A 36 6.14 20.07 -5.54
N GLY A 37 5.38 18.96 -5.47
CA GLY A 37 4.46 18.54 -6.53
C GLY A 37 5.14 17.98 -7.78
N LYS A 38 6.41 17.55 -7.66
CA LYS A 38 7.15 16.90 -8.75
C LYS A 38 7.30 15.42 -8.49
N GLU A 39 6.79 14.59 -9.39
CA GLU A 39 6.98 13.13 -9.32
C GLU A 39 8.30 12.74 -10.00
N ILE A 40 9.15 12.00 -9.29
CA ILE A 40 10.29 11.29 -9.85
C ILE A 40 9.89 9.82 -10.02
N PRO A 41 9.81 9.29 -11.26
CA PRO A 41 9.36 7.93 -11.51
C PRO A 41 10.28 6.90 -10.84
N HIS A 42 9.69 5.85 -10.24
CA HIS A 42 10.44 4.84 -9.54
C HIS A 42 9.66 3.52 -9.41
N TYR A 43 10.37 2.39 -9.31
CA TYR A 43 9.74 1.08 -9.08
C TYR A 43 10.16 0.47 -7.74
N CYS A 44 11.47 0.42 -7.43
CA CYS A 44 11.93 -0.28 -6.23
C CYS A 44 11.74 0.52 -4.94
N TYR A 45 11.69 1.84 -5.01
CA TYR A 45 11.49 2.69 -3.84
C TYR A 45 10.06 2.61 -3.32
N HIS A 46 9.92 2.55 -1.99
CA HIS A 46 8.67 2.69 -1.26
C HIS A 46 8.99 3.37 0.08
N PRO A 47 8.23 4.39 0.53
CA PRO A 47 8.56 5.17 1.72
C PRO A 47 8.73 4.34 3.00
N GLN A 48 7.95 3.27 3.12
CA GLN A 48 7.93 2.39 4.29
C GLN A 48 8.85 1.16 4.16
N LEU A 49 9.73 1.10 3.16
CA LEU A 49 10.67 -0.01 2.97
C LEU A 49 12.11 0.48 2.90
N SER A 50 13.05 -0.37 3.27
CA SER A 50 14.48 -0.09 3.08
C SER A 50 14.80 0.23 1.62
N VAL A 51 15.77 1.12 1.39
CA VAL A 51 16.16 1.56 0.04
C VAL A 51 16.96 0.47 -0.66
N ALA A 52 16.50 0.04 -1.85
CA ALA A 52 17.22 -0.95 -2.68
C ALA A 52 18.10 -0.31 -3.77
N GLY A 53 17.66 0.79 -4.38
CA GLY A 53 18.39 1.52 -5.42
C GLY A 53 18.67 0.72 -6.71
N ASN A 54 17.95 -0.38 -6.97
CA ASN A 54 18.27 -1.34 -8.02
C ASN A 54 17.55 -1.12 -9.35
N CYS A 55 16.35 -0.51 -9.37
CA CYS A 55 15.58 -0.33 -10.61
C CYS A 55 16.11 0.79 -11.52
N ARG A 56 16.82 1.75 -10.97
CA ARG A 56 17.41 2.92 -11.67
C ARG A 56 16.40 3.87 -12.32
N MET A 57 15.10 3.63 -12.24
CA MET A 57 14.10 4.49 -12.86
C MET A 57 14.08 5.91 -12.28
N CYS A 58 14.51 6.08 -11.04
CA CYS A 58 14.58 7.38 -10.35
C CYS A 58 15.87 8.17 -10.63
N LEU A 59 16.58 7.87 -11.70
CA LEU A 59 17.75 8.66 -12.09
C LEU A 59 17.35 10.09 -12.41
N VAL A 60 18.11 11.04 -11.85
CA VAL A 60 18.02 12.49 -12.10
C VAL A 60 19.42 13.05 -12.31
N GLU A 61 19.53 14.13 -13.06
CA GLU A 61 20.78 14.87 -13.14
C GLU A 61 20.94 15.77 -11.91
N VAL A 62 22.13 15.78 -11.32
CA VAL A 62 22.42 16.55 -10.11
C VAL A 62 23.64 17.44 -10.33
N GLY A 63 23.53 18.70 -9.98
CA GLY A 63 24.62 19.64 -9.85
C GLY A 63 24.99 19.89 -8.39
N MET A 64 26.27 19.93 -8.10
CA MET A 64 26.79 20.23 -6.75
C MET A 64 27.78 21.39 -6.84
N PRO A 65 27.87 22.24 -5.79
CA PRO A 65 28.92 23.22 -5.70
C PRO A 65 30.30 22.59 -5.85
N ALA A 66 31.11 23.12 -6.76
CA ALA A 66 32.50 22.72 -6.89
C ALA A 66 33.27 23.10 -5.62
N MET A 67 34.01 22.16 -5.04
CA MET A 67 34.75 22.38 -3.81
C MET A 67 36.24 22.60 -4.12
N GLY A 68 36.80 23.68 -3.58
CA GLY A 68 38.24 23.95 -3.62
C GLY A 68 39.04 22.98 -2.77
N ARG A 69 40.39 23.08 -2.83
CA ARG A 69 41.29 22.26 -1.99
C ARG A 69 41.13 22.54 -0.50
N ASP A 70 40.65 23.72 -0.14
CA ASP A 70 40.34 24.21 1.20
C ASP A 70 38.97 23.75 1.72
N ARG A 71 38.26 22.95 0.93
CA ARG A 71 36.88 22.51 1.18
C ARG A 71 35.84 23.63 1.24
N GLN A 72 36.14 24.79 0.64
CA GLN A 72 35.16 25.86 0.44
C GLN A 72 34.60 25.79 -0.99
N PRO A 73 33.33 26.25 -1.20
CA PRO A 73 32.78 26.36 -2.55
C PRO A 73 33.63 27.29 -3.42
N VAL A 74 33.92 26.87 -4.64
CA VAL A 74 34.51 27.75 -5.66
C VAL A 74 33.39 28.69 -6.10
N LEU A 75 33.66 30.00 -6.08
CA LEU A 75 32.71 31.02 -6.44
C LEU A 75 32.98 31.60 -7.82
N ASN A 76 31.93 31.95 -8.55
CA ASN A 76 31.96 32.76 -9.76
C ASN A 76 32.34 34.24 -9.42
N GLU A 77 32.54 35.06 -10.45
CA GLU A 77 32.81 36.49 -10.27
C GLU A 77 31.67 37.27 -9.59
N ASP A 78 30.43 36.76 -9.66
CA ASP A 78 29.23 37.33 -9.02
C ASP A 78 29.02 36.84 -7.58
N GLY A 79 29.91 36.00 -7.05
CA GLY A 79 29.82 35.42 -5.70
C GLY A 79 28.94 34.19 -5.62
N SER A 80 28.30 33.73 -6.69
CA SER A 80 27.54 32.48 -6.71
C SER A 80 28.48 31.26 -6.75
N PRO A 81 28.09 30.10 -6.18
CA PRO A 81 28.90 28.90 -6.29
C PRO A 81 28.98 28.38 -7.72
N VAL A 82 30.18 27.96 -8.14
CA VAL A 82 30.36 27.23 -9.42
C VAL A 82 29.70 25.87 -9.27
N ILE A 83 28.65 25.60 -10.02
CA ILE A 83 27.94 24.32 -9.99
C ILE A 83 28.64 23.34 -10.93
N GLN A 84 29.11 22.25 -10.38
CA GLN A 84 29.70 21.16 -11.12
C GLN A 84 28.64 20.06 -11.32
N LYS A 85 28.14 19.92 -12.55
CA LYS A 85 27.27 18.81 -12.92
C LYS A 85 28.09 17.51 -12.89
N GLY A 86 27.50 16.47 -12.33
CA GLY A 86 28.20 15.22 -12.06
C GLY A 86 28.83 14.62 -13.31
N VAL A 87 30.15 14.65 -13.38
CA VAL A 87 30.95 14.07 -14.47
C VAL A 87 31.53 12.74 -13.99
N LEU A 88 31.37 11.66 -14.78
CA LEU A 88 32.05 10.39 -14.50
C LEU A 88 33.55 10.56 -14.67
N PRO A 89 34.40 9.99 -13.76
CA PRO A 89 35.85 10.12 -13.90
C PRO A 89 36.42 9.44 -15.16
N TYR A 90 35.62 8.63 -15.87
CA TYR A 90 36.07 7.85 -17.02
C TYR A 90 35.64 8.40 -18.37
N ASP A 91 34.51 9.08 -18.44
CA ASP A 91 33.99 9.69 -19.65
C ASP A 91 33.19 10.95 -19.33
N PRO A 92 33.77 12.13 -19.57
CA PRO A 92 33.10 13.40 -19.33
C PRO A 92 31.87 13.66 -20.24
N SER A 93 31.72 12.89 -21.33
CA SER A 93 30.61 13.02 -22.27
C SER A 93 29.35 12.26 -21.81
N LEU A 94 29.50 11.34 -20.86
CA LEU A 94 28.37 10.57 -20.33
C LEU A 94 27.73 11.26 -19.13
N PRO A 95 26.40 11.48 -19.15
CA PRO A 95 25.70 12.08 -18.03
C PRO A 95 25.74 11.16 -16.79
N ARG A 96 25.99 11.76 -15.63
CA ARG A 96 25.82 11.07 -14.35
C ARG A 96 24.41 11.28 -13.81
N GLY A 97 23.66 10.21 -13.75
CA GLY A 97 22.44 10.18 -12.98
C GLY A 97 22.69 9.86 -11.50
N ALA A 98 22.16 10.68 -10.62
CA ALA A 98 22.03 10.33 -9.21
C ALA A 98 20.80 9.43 -9.01
N ILE A 99 20.91 8.44 -8.12
CA ILE A 99 19.78 7.60 -7.73
C ILE A 99 18.96 8.35 -6.70
N ALA A 100 17.87 8.99 -7.13
CA ALA A 100 17.10 9.91 -6.30
C ALA A 100 16.60 9.28 -4.99
N CYS A 101 16.22 8.00 -4.99
CA CYS A 101 15.76 7.29 -3.78
C CYS A 101 16.85 7.07 -2.72
N ALA A 102 18.15 7.09 -3.12
CA ALA A 102 19.28 6.84 -2.23
C ALA A 102 20.17 8.07 -2.02
N THR A 103 19.86 9.20 -2.65
CA THR A 103 20.62 10.43 -2.56
C THR A 103 19.91 11.40 -1.62
N PRO A 104 20.47 11.73 -0.45
CA PRO A 104 19.92 12.75 0.43
C PRO A 104 20.14 14.15 -0.17
N VAL A 105 19.25 15.09 0.15
CA VAL A 105 19.42 16.50 -0.19
C VAL A 105 20.64 17.10 0.50
N ALA A 106 21.30 18.03 -0.18
CA ALA A 106 22.41 18.81 0.37
C ALA A 106 22.22 20.31 0.05
N PRO A 107 22.78 21.23 0.86
CA PRO A 107 22.67 22.65 0.61
C PRO A 107 23.18 23.05 -0.79
N ASN A 108 22.44 23.93 -1.46
CA ASN A 108 22.75 24.43 -2.80
C ASN A 108 22.88 23.34 -3.88
N MET A 109 22.27 22.17 -3.64
CA MET A 109 22.18 21.12 -4.65
C MET A 109 21.20 21.55 -5.74
N GLU A 110 21.59 21.37 -7.00
CA GLU A 110 20.71 21.53 -8.14
C GLU A 110 20.21 20.18 -8.61
N ILE A 111 18.91 20.05 -8.83
CA ILE A 111 18.25 18.81 -9.23
C ILE A 111 17.47 19.06 -10.51
N TYR A 112 17.77 18.29 -11.55
CA TYR A 112 17.12 18.39 -12.85
C TYR A 112 16.32 17.13 -13.11
N THR A 113 14.99 17.22 -12.91
CA THR A 113 14.08 16.07 -13.04
C THR A 113 13.60 15.83 -14.46
N ASP A 114 13.80 16.80 -15.37
CA ASP A 114 13.29 16.77 -16.74
C ASP A 114 14.31 17.24 -17.81
N SER A 115 15.61 17.18 -17.49
CA SER A 115 16.67 17.48 -18.48
C SER A 115 16.73 16.38 -19.56
N ASP A 116 17.32 16.71 -20.72
CA ASP A 116 17.50 15.76 -21.83
C ASP A 116 18.31 14.52 -21.37
N ASN A 117 19.32 14.71 -20.51
CA ASN A 117 20.08 13.64 -19.92
C ASN A 117 19.20 12.74 -19.02
N THR A 118 18.34 13.35 -18.21
CA THR A 118 17.39 12.59 -17.35
C THR A 118 16.42 11.77 -18.19
N LYS A 119 15.87 12.36 -19.26
CA LYS A 119 14.98 11.66 -20.21
C LYS A 119 15.67 10.47 -20.86
N MET A 120 16.86 10.69 -21.43
CA MET A 120 17.65 9.63 -22.06
C MET A 120 17.97 8.48 -21.09
N MET A 121 18.32 8.78 -19.84
CA MET A 121 18.57 7.75 -18.84
C MET A 121 17.32 6.93 -18.52
N ARG A 122 16.15 7.56 -18.39
CA ARG A 122 14.86 6.87 -18.13
C ARG A 122 14.42 6.01 -19.30
N GLU A 123 14.56 6.51 -20.53
CA GLU A 123 14.30 5.75 -21.76
C GLU A 123 15.14 4.46 -21.79
N ALA A 124 16.45 4.56 -21.54
CA ALA A 124 17.34 3.41 -21.50
C ALA A 124 16.99 2.40 -20.40
N VAL A 125 16.59 2.88 -19.21
CA VAL A 125 16.13 2.01 -18.12
C VAL A 125 14.84 1.30 -18.50
N LEU A 126 13.87 1.99 -19.06
CA LEU A 126 12.60 1.38 -19.50
C LEU A 126 12.84 0.35 -20.60
N GLU A 127 13.67 0.65 -21.58
CA GLU A 127 14.04 -0.32 -22.61
C GLU A 127 14.66 -1.58 -22.00
N SER A 128 15.60 -1.41 -21.06
CA SER A 128 16.20 -2.54 -20.32
C SER A 128 15.16 -3.39 -19.57
N LEU A 129 14.18 -2.76 -18.91
CA LEU A 129 13.11 -3.47 -18.21
C LEU A 129 12.16 -4.20 -19.16
N LEU A 130 11.94 -3.64 -20.36
CA LEU A 130 11.03 -4.17 -21.36
C LEU A 130 11.65 -5.26 -22.24
N ILE A 131 12.98 -5.43 -22.25
CA ILE A 131 13.68 -6.44 -23.07
C ILE A 131 13.01 -7.82 -22.98
N ASN A 132 12.80 -8.32 -21.76
CA ASN A 132 12.19 -9.64 -21.53
C ASN A 132 10.75 -9.57 -21.01
N HIS A 133 10.23 -8.38 -20.76
CA HIS A 133 8.86 -8.23 -20.28
C HIS A 133 7.86 -8.69 -21.36
N PRO A 134 6.88 -9.58 -21.05
CA PRO A 134 5.96 -10.11 -22.04
C PRO A 134 4.96 -9.06 -22.52
N LEU A 135 4.47 -9.21 -23.75
CA LEU A 135 3.42 -8.36 -24.33
C LEU A 135 2.01 -8.81 -23.89
N ASP A 136 1.83 -9.00 -22.60
CA ASP A 136 0.66 -9.62 -21.99
C ASP A 136 -0.35 -8.60 -21.44
N CYS A 137 -0.19 -7.31 -21.67
CA CYS A 137 -1.08 -6.27 -21.07
C CYS A 137 -2.58 -6.59 -21.24
N PRO A 138 -3.06 -7.11 -22.40
CA PRO A 138 -4.48 -7.45 -22.55
C PRO A 138 -4.98 -8.55 -21.62
N ILE A 139 -4.11 -9.44 -21.16
CA ILE A 139 -4.42 -10.55 -20.23
C ILE A 139 -3.77 -10.39 -18.85
N CYS A 140 -3.02 -9.31 -18.63
CA CYS A 140 -2.38 -9.03 -17.37
C CYS A 140 -3.39 -8.41 -16.39
N ASP A 141 -3.45 -8.95 -15.18
CA ASP A 141 -4.39 -8.50 -14.16
C ASP A 141 -4.07 -7.09 -13.60
N GLN A 142 -2.82 -6.66 -13.73
CA GLN A 142 -2.36 -5.33 -13.34
C GLN A 142 -2.70 -4.21 -14.33
N ALA A 143 -3.25 -4.54 -15.51
CA ALA A 143 -3.60 -3.52 -16.50
C ALA A 143 -4.58 -2.47 -15.92
N GLY A 144 -4.26 -1.19 -16.10
CA GLY A 144 -5.00 -0.05 -15.53
C GLY A 144 -4.45 0.48 -14.22
N GLU A 145 -3.55 -0.24 -13.54
CA GLU A 145 -2.84 0.18 -12.33
C GLU A 145 -1.34 -0.19 -12.36
N CYS A 146 -0.81 -0.46 -13.55
CA CYS A 146 0.58 -0.90 -13.77
C CYS A 146 1.52 0.28 -13.99
N LYS A 147 2.43 0.54 -13.04
CA LYS A 147 3.42 1.63 -13.16
C LYS A 147 4.39 1.44 -14.33
N LEU A 148 4.69 0.20 -14.75
CA LEU A 148 5.52 -0.02 -15.94
C LEU A 148 4.79 0.43 -17.21
N GLN A 149 3.49 0.20 -17.30
CA GLN A 149 2.68 0.62 -18.43
C GLN A 149 2.57 2.16 -18.50
N GLU A 150 2.29 2.81 -17.36
CA GLU A 150 2.21 4.27 -17.27
C GLU A 150 3.54 4.91 -17.66
N TYR A 151 4.64 4.53 -17.01
CA TYR A 151 5.96 5.11 -17.28
C TYR A 151 6.50 4.79 -18.68
N SER A 152 6.09 3.66 -19.29
CA SER A 152 6.44 3.38 -20.69
C SER A 152 5.81 4.38 -21.65
N ILE A 153 4.61 4.89 -21.34
CA ILE A 153 3.93 5.91 -22.14
C ILE A 153 4.54 7.29 -21.90
N GLU A 154 4.82 7.60 -20.64
CA GLU A 154 5.28 8.95 -20.25
C GLU A 154 6.75 9.21 -20.53
N HIS A 155 7.60 8.19 -20.39
CA HIS A 155 9.06 8.32 -20.38
C HIS A 155 9.77 7.36 -21.34
N GLY A 156 9.04 6.44 -21.98
CA GLY A 156 9.61 5.41 -22.83
C GLY A 156 9.66 5.82 -24.31
N GLN A 157 10.30 4.95 -25.10
CA GLN A 157 10.32 5.06 -26.55
C GLN A 157 9.17 4.27 -27.18
N ALA A 158 8.58 4.80 -28.26
CA ALA A 158 7.50 4.11 -28.96
C ALA A 158 7.96 2.85 -29.70
N LYS A 159 9.25 2.73 -30.02
CA LYS A 159 9.82 1.65 -30.82
C LYS A 159 10.97 0.97 -30.06
N SER A 160 10.85 -0.33 -29.84
CA SER A 160 11.93 -1.14 -29.26
C SER A 160 13.09 -1.29 -30.25
N GLN A 161 14.32 -1.23 -29.72
CA GLN A 161 15.54 -1.58 -30.45
C GLN A 161 15.90 -3.07 -30.32
N PHE A 162 15.25 -3.78 -29.40
CA PHE A 162 15.48 -5.20 -29.15
C PHE A 162 14.85 -6.08 -30.24
N VAL A 163 15.68 -6.88 -30.89
CA VAL A 163 15.30 -7.71 -32.05
C VAL A 163 15.39 -9.22 -31.77
N GLU A 164 15.91 -9.60 -30.60
CA GLU A 164 16.05 -11.00 -30.22
C GLU A 164 14.76 -11.54 -29.58
N THR A 165 14.72 -12.88 -29.41
CA THR A 165 13.59 -13.53 -28.73
C THR A 165 13.66 -13.29 -27.22
N LYS A 166 12.55 -12.88 -26.63
CA LYS A 166 12.41 -12.70 -25.17
C LYS A 166 12.61 -14.01 -24.44
N VAL A 167 13.25 -13.95 -23.26
CA VAL A 167 13.42 -15.10 -22.36
C VAL A 167 12.07 -15.49 -21.79
N SER A 168 11.71 -16.75 -21.93
CA SER A 168 10.47 -17.31 -21.37
C SER A 168 10.72 -17.85 -19.96
N LYS A 169 9.81 -17.58 -19.05
CA LYS A 169 9.82 -18.03 -17.67
C LYS A 169 8.44 -18.57 -17.25
N PRO A 170 8.33 -19.28 -16.10
CA PRO A 170 7.05 -19.77 -15.62
C PRO A 170 6.04 -18.63 -15.33
N LYS A 171 4.79 -18.82 -15.78
CA LYS A 171 3.72 -17.82 -15.63
C LYS A 171 2.79 -18.05 -14.43
N GLN A 172 2.85 -19.22 -13.81
CA GLN A 172 1.95 -19.59 -12.70
C GLN A 172 2.74 -20.32 -11.63
N VAL A 173 3.57 -19.57 -10.91
CA VAL A 173 4.34 -20.08 -9.79
C VAL A 173 3.57 -19.82 -8.51
N ASP A 174 3.23 -20.91 -7.82
CA ASP A 174 2.57 -20.85 -6.52
C ASP A 174 3.56 -20.46 -5.43
N LEU A 175 3.44 -19.26 -4.86
CA LEU A 175 4.27 -18.80 -3.74
C LEU A 175 3.64 -19.07 -2.37
N GLY A 176 2.40 -19.53 -2.32
CA GLY A 176 1.67 -19.76 -1.10
C GLY A 176 0.16 -19.68 -1.30
N PRO A 177 -0.65 -19.77 -0.25
CA PRO A 177 -2.09 -19.92 -0.40
C PRO A 177 -2.79 -18.72 -1.06
N ARG A 178 -2.18 -17.53 -1.04
CA ARG A 178 -2.83 -16.27 -1.45
C ARG A 178 -2.18 -15.59 -2.64
N ILE A 179 -0.91 -15.87 -2.93
CA ILE A 179 -0.12 -15.16 -3.95
C ILE A 179 0.25 -16.10 -5.10
N MET A 180 0.05 -15.60 -6.31
CA MET A 180 0.53 -16.20 -7.55
C MET A 180 1.59 -15.32 -8.19
N LEU A 181 2.72 -15.89 -8.60
CA LEU A 181 3.78 -15.21 -9.34
C LEU A 181 3.69 -15.53 -10.83
N ASP A 182 3.70 -14.49 -11.65
CA ASP A 182 4.06 -14.55 -13.06
C ASP A 182 5.50 -14.03 -13.21
N ASP A 183 6.44 -14.95 -13.38
CA ASP A 183 7.86 -14.64 -13.30
C ASP A 183 8.36 -13.86 -14.53
N GLU A 184 7.72 -13.99 -15.69
CA GLU A 184 8.06 -13.18 -16.86
C GLU A 184 7.79 -11.69 -16.66
N ARG A 185 6.80 -11.35 -15.83
CA ARG A 185 6.42 -9.97 -15.55
C ARG A 185 7.24 -9.32 -14.45
N CYS A 186 8.02 -10.11 -13.71
CA CYS A 186 8.81 -9.63 -12.60
C CYS A 186 9.98 -8.74 -13.08
N ILE A 187 10.05 -7.51 -12.58
CA ILE A 187 11.14 -6.56 -12.85
C ILE A 187 12.22 -6.58 -11.74
N LEU A 188 12.19 -7.56 -10.84
CA LEU A 188 13.16 -7.77 -9.76
C LEU A 188 13.38 -6.52 -8.87
N CYS A 189 12.33 -5.75 -8.63
CA CYS A 189 12.39 -4.54 -7.80
C CYS A 189 12.58 -4.82 -6.31
N THR A 190 12.43 -6.04 -5.88
CA THR A 190 12.60 -6.54 -4.49
C THR A 190 11.66 -5.94 -3.43
N ARG A 191 10.61 -5.23 -3.80
CA ARG A 191 9.64 -4.70 -2.81
C ARG A 191 9.04 -5.81 -1.96
N CYS A 192 8.62 -6.94 -2.58
CA CYS A 192 8.02 -8.07 -1.90
C CYS A 192 8.97 -8.72 -0.87
N ILE A 193 10.24 -8.89 -1.21
CA ILE A 193 11.26 -9.47 -0.32
C ILE A 193 11.49 -8.55 0.87
N ARG A 194 11.67 -7.24 0.62
CA ARG A 194 11.90 -6.26 1.68
C ARG A 194 10.69 -6.09 2.57
N PHE A 195 9.48 -6.09 2.00
CA PHE A 195 8.25 -6.07 2.79
C PHE A 195 8.15 -7.30 3.70
N SER A 196 8.36 -8.49 3.14
CA SER A 196 8.30 -9.74 3.90
C SER A 196 9.27 -9.71 5.08
N ARG A 197 10.53 -9.35 4.84
CA ARG A 197 11.56 -9.29 5.87
C ARG A 197 11.42 -8.11 6.83
N ASP A 198 11.30 -6.88 6.29
CA ASP A 198 11.46 -5.64 7.07
C ASP A 198 10.16 -5.26 7.81
N VAL A 199 8.98 -5.63 7.27
CA VAL A 199 7.66 -5.25 7.80
C VAL A 199 6.93 -6.45 8.40
N ALA A 200 6.77 -7.53 7.63
CA ALA A 200 6.05 -8.71 8.11
C ALA A 200 6.87 -9.59 9.07
N GLY A 201 8.20 -9.39 9.15
CA GLY A 201 9.09 -10.18 9.99
C GLY A 201 9.23 -11.64 9.53
N ASP A 202 9.00 -11.89 8.23
CA ASP A 202 9.03 -13.21 7.60
C ASP A 202 10.04 -13.21 6.45
N ASP A 203 11.18 -13.85 6.63
CA ASP A 203 12.25 -13.92 5.63
C ASP A 203 12.08 -15.13 4.68
N ALA A 204 10.83 -15.43 4.31
CA ALA A 204 10.51 -16.59 3.46
C ALA A 204 10.90 -16.41 1.98
N LEU A 205 11.04 -15.16 1.49
CA LEU A 205 11.28 -14.86 0.08
C LEU A 205 12.70 -14.43 -0.22
N GLY A 206 13.25 -14.92 -1.34
CA GLY A 206 14.57 -14.52 -1.84
C GLY A 206 14.64 -14.48 -3.37
N ILE A 207 15.78 -14.00 -3.90
CA ILE A 207 16.12 -14.12 -5.33
C ILE A 207 16.94 -15.39 -5.50
N VAL A 208 16.54 -16.23 -6.42
CA VAL A 208 17.26 -17.43 -6.84
C VAL A 208 17.68 -17.33 -8.30
N ASN A 209 18.62 -18.17 -8.72
CA ASN A 209 19.25 -18.17 -10.04
C ASN A 209 20.12 -16.92 -10.30
N ARG A 210 20.42 -16.62 -11.57
CA ARG A 210 21.24 -15.47 -11.98
C ARG A 210 20.96 -15.03 -13.42
N GLY A 211 21.33 -13.80 -13.73
CA GLY A 211 21.16 -13.20 -15.06
C GLY A 211 19.68 -13.08 -15.44
N SER A 212 19.36 -13.35 -16.69
CA SER A 212 17.98 -13.26 -17.21
C SER A 212 17.01 -14.29 -16.60
N TYR A 213 17.53 -15.29 -15.88
CA TYR A 213 16.75 -16.33 -15.20
C TYR A 213 16.54 -16.07 -13.71
N ASN A 214 16.94 -14.91 -13.19
CA ASN A 214 16.64 -14.53 -11.81
C ASN A 214 15.13 -14.58 -11.57
N THR A 215 14.74 -15.16 -10.45
CA THR A 215 13.32 -15.25 -10.03
C THR A 215 13.19 -15.04 -8.54
N ILE A 216 11.98 -14.66 -8.12
CA ILE A 216 11.58 -14.63 -6.72
C ILE A 216 11.07 -16.03 -6.35
N ALA A 217 11.56 -16.58 -5.26
CA ALA A 217 11.11 -17.88 -4.74
C ALA A 217 11.07 -17.87 -3.21
N ALA A 218 10.26 -18.76 -2.66
CA ALA A 218 10.36 -19.09 -1.24
C ALA A 218 11.59 -19.97 -1.01
N TYR A 219 12.26 -19.82 0.15
CA TYR A 219 13.36 -20.69 0.53
C TYR A 219 12.89 -22.14 0.72
N PRO A 220 13.75 -23.13 0.45
CA PRO A 220 13.39 -24.53 0.60
C PRO A 220 12.88 -24.84 2.02
N GLY A 221 11.68 -25.38 2.12
CA GLY A 221 11.02 -25.70 3.39
C GLY A 221 10.18 -24.56 3.99
N GLU A 222 10.32 -23.34 3.48
CA GLU A 222 9.53 -22.19 3.92
C GLU A 222 8.27 -22.04 3.06
N ARG A 223 7.22 -21.49 3.68
CA ARG A 223 5.97 -21.12 3.00
C ARG A 223 5.73 -19.64 3.14
N PHE A 224 5.36 -19.00 2.05
CA PHE A 224 4.93 -17.62 2.07
C PHE A 224 3.43 -17.54 2.38
N ASP A 225 3.06 -17.65 3.68
CA ASP A 225 1.67 -17.72 4.12
C ASP A 225 1.36 -16.93 5.42
N ASN A 226 2.24 -16.01 5.84
CA ASN A 226 1.96 -15.09 6.93
C ASN A 226 0.71 -14.23 6.66
N ASN A 227 0.16 -13.59 7.71
CA ASN A 227 -1.09 -12.83 7.61
C ASN A 227 -0.97 -11.47 6.88
N TYR A 228 0.10 -11.24 6.10
CA TYR A 228 0.37 -9.97 5.38
C TYR A 228 0.80 -10.17 3.92
N THR A 229 0.74 -11.38 3.41
CA THR A 229 1.26 -11.72 2.07
C THR A 229 0.61 -10.92 0.95
N LEU A 230 -0.68 -10.59 1.06
CA LEU A 230 -1.43 -9.85 0.04
C LEU A 230 -0.93 -8.41 -0.16
N ASN A 231 -0.27 -7.79 0.83
CA ASN A 231 0.37 -6.49 0.63
C ASN A 231 1.45 -6.53 -0.46
N THR A 232 2.07 -7.70 -0.69
CA THR A 232 3.07 -7.83 -1.76
C THR A 232 2.46 -7.72 -3.16
N ALA A 233 1.19 -8.04 -3.32
CA ALA A 233 0.47 -7.79 -4.58
C ALA A 233 0.21 -6.29 -4.78
N ASP A 234 -0.19 -5.57 -3.72
CA ASP A 234 -0.46 -4.13 -3.79
C ASP A 234 0.80 -3.31 -4.14
N ILE A 235 1.91 -3.61 -3.45
CA ILE A 235 3.17 -2.88 -3.67
C ILE A 235 3.95 -3.36 -4.89
N CYS A 236 3.52 -4.44 -5.55
CA CYS A 236 4.16 -4.89 -6.78
C CYS A 236 3.84 -3.88 -7.90
N PRO A 237 4.86 -3.21 -8.49
CA PRO A 237 4.60 -2.16 -9.47
C PRO A 237 4.15 -2.69 -10.84
N VAL A 238 4.11 -4.02 -10.98
CA VAL A 238 3.76 -4.73 -12.22
C VAL A 238 2.90 -5.95 -11.91
N GLY A 239 2.32 -6.60 -12.92
CA GLY A 239 1.47 -7.77 -12.76
C GLY A 239 2.20 -9.08 -12.47
N ALA A 240 3.35 -9.03 -11.77
CA ALA A 240 4.11 -10.22 -11.40
C ALA A 240 3.50 -10.94 -10.20
N LEU A 241 3.18 -10.23 -9.12
CA LEU A 241 2.51 -10.79 -7.95
C LEU A 241 1.03 -10.39 -7.99
N THR A 242 0.16 -11.37 -7.92
CA THR A 242 -1.28 -11.17 -7.95
C THR A 242 -1.97 -11.94 -6.85
N SER A 243 -3.04 -11.36 -6.30
CA SER A 243 -3.90 -12.03 -5.33
C SER A 243 -4.68 -13.15 -6.01
N LYS A 244 -4.57 -14.38 -5.53
CA LYS A 244 -5.37 -15.51 -6.02
C LYS A 244 -6.87 -15.29 -5.85
N ASP A 245 -7.27 -14.46 -4.91
CA ASP A 245 -8.65 -14.10 -4.64
C ASP A 245 -9.24 -13.19 -5.71
N PHE A 246 -8.48 -12.17 -6.14
CA PHE A 246 -8.94 -11.18 -7.11
C PHE A 246 -8.51 -11.49 -8.56
N ARG A 247 -7.48 -12.31 -8.74
CA ARG A 247 -6.91 -12.61 -10.07
C ARG A 247 -7.99 -13.03 -11.06
N PHE A 248 -8.08 -12.32 -12.19
CA PHE A 248 -9.00 -12.53 -13.30
C PHE A 248 -10.51 -12.39 -12.95
N GLN A 249 -10.84 -11.79 -11.80
CA GLN A 249 -12.24 -11.58 -11.43
C GLN A 249 -12.83 -10.36 -12.15
N MET A 250 -12.11 -9.24 -12.17
CA MET A 250 -12.60 -7.98 -12.72
C MET A 250 -11.46 -7.08 -13.17
N ARG A 251 -11.69 -6.30 -14.22
CA ARG A 251 -10.78 -5.23 -14.62
C ARG A 251 -10.99 -4.02 -13.72
N VAL A 252 -9.88 -3.42 -13.26
CA VAL A 252 -9.91 -2.35 -12.25
C VAL A 252 -10.71 -1.12 -12.69
N TRP A 253 -10.68 -0.75 -13.96
CA TRP A 253 -11.44 0.39 -14.50
C TRP A 253 -12.96 0.19 -14.52
N PHE A 254 -13.46 -1.00 -14.23
CA PHE A 254 -14.88 -1.26 -14.05
C PHE A 254 -15.31 -1.22 -12.58
N LEU A 255 -14.36 -1.16 -11.65
CA LEU A 255 -14.66 -1.09 -10.24
C LEU A 255 -15.00 0.35 -9.82
N LYS A 256 -16.01 0.45 -8.98
CA LYS A 256 -16.28 1.66 -8.21
C LYS A 256 -15.55 1.54 -6.88
N GLU A 257 -14.71 2.51 -6.59
CA GLU A 257 -14.00 2.61 -5.32
C GLU A 257 -14.81 3.38 -4.29
N THR A 258 -14.80 2.89 -3.06
CA THR A 258 -15.49 3.51 -1.94
C THR A 258 -14.64 3.39 -0.68
N ASN A 259 -14.37 4.51 -0.02
CA ASN A 259 -13.64 4.53 1.25
C ASN A 259 -14.46 3.85 2.34
N SER A 260 -13.81 3.01 3.12
CA SER A 260 -14.42 2.24 4.20
C SER A 260 -13.42 1.97 5.33
N LEU A 261 -13.87 1.16 6.29
CA LEU A 261 -13.07 0.67 7.41
C LEU A 261 -13.17 -0.84 7.47
N CYS A 262 -12.06 -1.48 7.85
CA CYS A 262 -12.06 -2.91 8.14
C CYS A 262 -12.84 -3.21 9.43
N THR A 263 -13.72 -4.19 9.38
CA THR A 263 -14.54 -4.63 10.52
C THR A 263 -14.01 -5.93 11.16
N GLY A 264 -12.74 -6.28 10.93
CA GLY A 264 -12.15 -7.54 11.39
C GLY A 264 -11.72 -7.53 12.86
N CYS A 265 -11.23 -6.40 13.35
CA CYS A 265 -10.72 -6.23 14.71
C CYS A 265 -10.73 -4.77 15.17
N GLY A 266 -10.31 -4.53 16.40
CA GLY A 266 -10.27 -3.21 17.04
C GLY A 266 -9.30 -2.21 16.43
N THR A 267 -8.39 -2.61 15.54
CA THR A 267 -7.48 -1.70 14.83
C THR A 267 -8.25 -0.77 13.90
N GLY A 268 -9.32 -1.25 13.23
CA GLY A 268 -10.15 -0.42 12.37
C GLY A 268 -9.41 0.15 11.15
N CYS A 269 -8.57 -0.66 10.50
CA CYS A 269 -7.77 -0.26 9.33
C CYS A 269 -8.62 0.45 8.28
N ASN A 270 -8.08 1.55 7.73
CA ASN A 270 -8.70 2.27 6.64
C ASN A 270 -8.59 1.46 5.35
N THR A 271 -9.67 1.37 4.59
CA THR A 271 -9.75 0.53 3.39
C THR A 271 -10.43 1.24 2.23
N VAL A 272 -10.16 0.75 1.03
CA VAL A 272 -10.93 1.02 -0.18
C VAL A 272 -11.64 -0.26 -0.58
N ILE A 273 -12.93 -0.16 -0.87
CA ILE A 273 -13.75 -1.24 -1.40
C ILE A 273 -13.83 -1.09 -2.91
N GLY A 274 -13.33 -2.09 -3.65
CA GLY A 274 -13.58 -2.23 -5.07
C GLY A 274 -14.85 -3.03 -5.33
N SER A 275 -15.88 -2.39 -5.91
CA SER A 275 -17.18 -3.01 -6.15
C SER A 275 -17.75 -2.72 -7.53
N ARG A 276 -18.61 -3.60 -8.03
CA ARG A 276 -19.42 -3.41 -9.24
C ARG A 276 -20.77 -4.09 -9.08
N GLU A 277 -21.84 -3.42 -9.51
CA GLU A 277 -23.20 -3.99 -9.54
C GLU A 277 -23.61 -4.65 -8.22
N ASN A 278 -23.35 -3.93 -7.11
CA ASN A 278 -23.62 -4.38 -5.74
C ASN A 278 -22.81 -5.64 -5.29
N THR A 279 -21.78 -6.02 -6.02
CA THR A 279 -20.87 -7.11 -5.67
C THR A 279 -19.51 -6.53 -5.30
N MET A 280 -18.96 -6.97 -4.16
CA MET A 280 -17.61 -6.60 -3.73
C MET A 280 -16.61 -7.60 -4.32
N TYR A 281 -15.53 -7.05 -4.87
CA TYR A 281 -14.47 -7.84 -5.51
C TYR A 281 -13.18 -7.83 -4.72
N ARG A 282 -12.82 -6.69 -4.10
CA ARG A 282 -11.61 -6.59 -3.30
C ARG A 282 -11.71 -5.55 -2.19
N TYR A 283 -10.91 -5.75 -1.14
CA TYR A 283 -10.48 -4.74 -0.19
C TYR A 283 -9.02 -4.40 -0.43
N GLU A 284 -8.69 -3.13 -0.38
CA GLU A 284 -7.31 -2.63 -0.42
C GLU A 284 -7.07 -1.69 0.77
N PRO A 285 -5.84 -1.63 1.30
CA PRO A 285 -5.51 -0.65 2.32
C PRO A 285 -5.58 0.76 1.74
N ARG A 286 -6.16 1.67 2.49
CA ARG A 286 -6.05 3.11 2.28
C ARG A 286 -5.10 3.66 3.32
N GLU A 287 -4.05 4.30 2.85
CA GLU A 287 -2.98 4.81 3.71
C GLU A 287 -3.52 5.75 4.79
N ASN A 288 -3.15 5.47 6.03
CA ASN A 288 -3.41 6.31 7.20
C ASN A 288 -2.34 6.03 8.25
N ASP A 289 -1.35 6.93 8.34
CA ASP A 289 -0.21 6.78 9.26
C ASP A 289 -0.62 6.70 10.73
N ALA A 290 -1.77 7.26 11.09
CA ALA A 290 -2.28 7.19 12.47
C ALA A 290 -2.90 5.84 12.84
N VAL A 291 -3.18 4.95 11.88
CA VAL A 291 -3.91 3.69 12.13
C VAL A 291 -3.17 2.48 11.55
N ASN A 292 -3.06 2.38 10.24
CA ASN A 292 -2.56 1.19 9.55
C ASN A 292 -1.38 1.47 8.60
N GLY A 293 -0.94 2.72 8.46
CA GLY A 293 -0.03 3.09 7.38
C GLY A 293 -0.59 2.63 6.03
N PRO A 294 0.24 2.14 5.10
CA PRO A 294 -0.21 1.60 3.82
C PRO A 294 -0.55 0.09 3.86
N TRP A 295 -0.64 -0.52 5.04
CA TRP A 295 -0.73 -1.98 5.18
C TRP A 295 -2.09 -2.47 5.63
N MET A 296 -2.39 -3.73 5.34
CA MET A 296 -3.58 -4.44 5.81
C MET A 296 -3.28 -5.93 6.01
N CYS A 297 -3.83 -6.54 7.06
CA CYS A 297 -3.69 -7.98 7.24
C CYS A 297 -4.57 -8.77 6.26
N ASP A 298 -4.12 -9.95 5.84
CA ASP A 298 -4.82 -10.81 4.88
C ASP A 298 -6.19 -11.27 5.40
N SER A 299 -6.27 -11.58 6.68
CA SER A 299 -7.53 -11.96 7.33
C SER A 299 -8.56 -10.82 7.30
N GLY A 300 -8.13 -9.58 7.48
CA GLY A 300 -8.99 -8.39 7.33
C GLY A 300 -9.39 -8.16 5.89
N ARG A 301 -8.42 -8.27 4.96
CA ARG A 301 -8.62 -8.09 3.53
C ARG A 301 -9.65 -9.06 2.94
N LEU A 302 -9.66 -10.30 3.37
CA LEU A 302 -10.57 -11.33 2.88
C LEU A 302 -11.91 -11.39 3.66
N ASN A 303 -12.07 -10.54 4.67
CA ASN A 303 -13.24 -10.56 5.56
C ASN A 303 -14.54 -10.07 4.90
N TYR A 304 -14.52 -9.56 3.67
CA TYR A 304 -15.74 -9.13 2.96
C TYR A 304 -16.60 -10.30 2.44
N LYS A 305 -16.05 -11.50 2.33
CA LYS A 305 -16.72 -12.67 1.71
C LYS A 305 -18.02 -13.08 2.40
N TRP A 306 -18.14 -12.83 3.71
CA TRP A 306 -19.37 -13.11 4.46
C TRP A 306 -20.56 -12.27 3.99
N ILE A 307 -20.33 -11.12 3.33
CA ILE A 307 -21.41 -10.23 2.86
C ILE A 307 -22.24 -10.91 1.77
N GLY A 308 -21.59 -11.69 0.89
CA GLY A 308 -22.22 -12.48 -0.17
C GLY A 308 -22.51 -13.94 0.21
N SER A 309 -22.33 -14.35 1.48
CA SER A 309 -22.58 -15.74 1.91
C SER A 309 -24.06 -16.11 1.78
N GLU A 310 -24.32 -17.30 1.27
CA GLU A 310 -25.66 -17.87 1.16
C GLU A 310 -26.31 -18.10 2.54
N ASP A 311 -25.50 -18.30 3.59
CA ASP A 311 -25.96 -18.45 4.97
C ASP A 311 -26.47 -17.16 5.61
N ARG A 312 -26.23 -16.01 4.94
CA ARG A 312 -26.68 -14.72 5.45
C ARG A 312 -28.21 -14.60 5.42
N LEU A 313 -28.79 -14.21 6.54
CA LEU A 313 -30.22 -13.96 6.62
C LEU A 313 -30.62 -12.75 5.74
N SER A 314 -31.23 -13.01 4.59
CA SER A 314 -31.73 -12.02 3.64
C SER A 314 -33.23 -11.79 3.78
N GLU A 315 -33.95 -12.72 4.41
CA GLU A 315 -35.40 -12.71 4.58
C GLU A 315 -35.80 -12.83 6.05
N VAL A 316 -36.97 -12.29 6.38
CA VAL A 316 -37.55 -12.40 7.72
C VAL A 316 -38.17 -13.79 7.88
N LYS A 317 -37.61 -14.61 8.79
CA LYS A 317 -38.20 -15.91 9.13
C LYS A 317 -39.34 -15.76 10.14
N GLY A 318 -40.46 -16.44 9.89
CA GLY A 318 -41.64 -16.47 10.81
C GLY A 318 -42.55 -15.26 10.72
N ALA A 319 -42.39 -14.40 9.70
CA ALA A 319 -43.30 -13.31 9.39
C ALA A 319 -43.34 -13.08 7.87
N SER A 320 -44.42 -12.48 7.37
CA SER A 320 -44.60 -12.20 5.94
C SER A 320 -43.76 -10.99 5.44
N GLY A 321 -42.92 -10.43 6.28
CA GLY A 321 -42.04 -9.29 5.97
C GLY A 321 -41.69 -8.48 7.20
N TRP A 322 -40.82 -7.46 7.02
CA TRP A 322 -40.33 -6.63 8.11
C TRP A 322 -41.40 -5.91 8.91
N ALA A 323 -42.41 -5.33 8.27
CA ALA A 323 -43.52 -4.64 8.97
C ALA A 323 -44.22 -5.59 9.95
N THR A 324 -44.56 -6.80 9.50
CA THR A 324 -45.22 -7.81 10.35
C THR A 324 -44.30 -8.27 11.47
N ALA A 325 -43.02 -8.43 11.21
CA ALA A 325 -42.04 -8.83 12.24
C ALA A 325 -41.92 -7.74 13.32
N ILE A 326 -41.76 -6.49 12.93
CA ILE A 326 -41.66 -5.35 13.85
C ILE A 326 -42.93 -5.26 14.71
N THR A 327 -44.10 -5.36 14.12
CA THR A 327 -45.37 -5.33 14.87
C THR A 327 -45.44 -6.45 15.90
N LYS A 328 -45.08 -7.68 15.53
CA LYS A 328 -45.05 -8.81 16.46
C LYS A 328 -44.04 -8.62 17.61
N ILE A 329 -42.86 -8.08 17.30
CA ILE A 329 -41.81 -7.81 18.30
C ILE A 329 -42.30 -6.70 19.25
N SER A 330 -42.79 -5.57 18.72
CA SER A 330 -43.30 -4.45 19.52
C SER A 330 -44.40 -4.89 20.49
N SER A 331 -45.38 -5.66 20.00
CA SER A 331 -46.48 -6.16 20.84
C SER A 331 -46.02 -7.12 21.94
N LYS A 332 -44.92 -7.83 21.74
CA LYS A 332 -44.31 -8.68 22.79
C LYS A 332 -43.55 -7.84 23.81
N LEU A 333 -42.77 -6.88 23.35
CA LEU A 333 -42.00 -6.00 24.21
C LEU A 333 -42.86 -5.11 25.09
N GLU A 334 -43.96 -4.58 24.54
CA GLU A 334 -44.96 -3.78 25.30
C GLU A 334 -45.63 -4.57 26.45
N LYS A 335 -45.75 -5.88 26.33
CA LYS A 335 -46.36 -6.76 27.32
C LYS A 335 -45.30 -7.41 28.27
N ALA A 336 -44.01 -7.21 28.03
CA ALA A 336 -42.96 -7.79 28.81
C ALA A 336 -42.90 -7.11 30.20
N PRO A 337 -42.81 -7.88 31.29
CA PRO A 337 -42.59 -7.31 32.63
C PRO A 337 -41.30 -6.50 32.71
N SER A 338 -41.26 -5.43 33.51
CA SER A 338 -40.03 -4.70 33.79
C SER A 338 -38.92 -5.65 34.24
N GLY A 339 -37.71 -5.46 33.72
CA GLY A 339 -36.52 -6.27 34.00
C GLY A 339 -36.52 -7.69 33.38
N SER A 340 -37.54 -8.05 32.57
CA SER A 340 -37.58 -9.36 31.89
C SER A 340 -36.98 -9.36 30.49
N VAL A 341 -36.52 -8.19 30.00
CA VAL A 341 -35.94 -8.04 28.68
C VAL A 341 -34.42 -7.89 28.78
N ALA A 342 -33.70 -8.65 27.99
CA ALA A 342 -32.26 -8.49 27.79
C ALA A 342 -31.98 -8.11 26.33
N ILE A 343 -31.07 -7.16 26.11
CA ILE A 343 -30.61 -6.73 24.78
C ILE A 343 -29.12 -6.98 24.68
N ILE A 344 -28.74 -7.87 23.76
CA ILE A 344 -27.34 -8.15 23.45
C ILE A 344 -26.99 -7.40 22.17
N GLY A 345 -26.14 -6.37 22.31
CA GLY A 345 -25.63 -5.60 21.20
C GLY A 345 -24.39 -6.26 20.56
N GLY A 346 -24.10 -5.91 19.33
CA GLY A 346 -22.90 -6.36 18.64
C GLY A 346 -21.88 -5.25 18.50
N ALA A 347 -20.66 -5.46 18.96
CA ALA A 347 -19.56 -4.50 18.77
C ALA A 347 -19.08 -4.37 17.29
N ARG A 348 -19.88 -4.85 16.34
CA ARG A 348 -19.79 -4.54 14.90
C ARG A 348 -20.76 -3.46 14.45
N GLN A 349 -21.66 -3.07 15.31
CA GLN A 349 -22.62 -2.00 15.06
C GLN A 349 -21.94 -0.64 15.13
N THR A 350 -22.50 0.34 14.38
CA THR A 350 -22.06 1.73 14.46
C THR A 350 -22.44 2.37 15.81
N ASN A 351 -21.82 3.49 16.15
CA ASN A 351 -22.15 4.22 17.36
C ASN A 351 -23.62 4.67 17.36
N GLU A 352 -24.16 5.05 16.20
CA GLU A 352 -25.54 5.45 16.01
C GLU A 352 -26.52 4.30 16.28
N GLU A 353 -26.22 3.11 15.77
CA GLU A 353 -27.03 1.91 16.02
C GLU A 353 -26.98 1.51 17.51
N LEU A 354 -25.81 1.53 18.11
CA LEU A 354 -25.63 1.25 19.54
C LEU A 354 -26.36 2.27 20.42
N TYR A 355 -26.29 3.55 20.04
CA TYR A 355 -27.04 4.60 20.76
C TYR A 355 -28.55 4.39 20.69
N LEU A 356 -29.09 4.06 19.51
CA LEU A 356 -30.52 3.76 19.36
C LEU A 356 -30.90 2.51 20.15
N LEU A 357 -30.03 1.50 20.17
CA LEU A 357 -30.24 0.28 20.95
C LEU A 357 -30.25 0.57 22.46
N LYS A 358 -29.35 1.44 22.95
CA LYS A 358 -29.32 1.89 24.34
C LYS A 358 -30.58 2.69 24.72
N LYS A 359 -31.03 3.56 23.82
CA LYS A 359 -32.26 4.31 24.01
C LYS A 359 -33.53 3.39 24.15
N LEU A 360 -33.56 2.33 23.33
CA LEU A 360 -34.56 1.30 23.42
C LEU A 360 -34.47 0.53 24.74
N ALA A 361 -33.26 0.13 25.12
CA ALA A 361 -33.01 -0.59 26.37
C ALA A 361 -33.47 0.20 27.59
N ASN A 362 -33.15 1.48 27.65
CA ASN A 362 -33.56 2.35 28.74
C ASN A 362 -35.12 2.49 28.82
N LYS A 363 -35.80 2.56 27.66
CA LYS A 363 -37.25 2.60 27.62
C LYS A 363 -37.92 1.32 28.11
N LEU A 364 -37.26 0.17 27.91
CA LEU A 364 -37.77 -1.15 28.31
C LEU A 364 -37.24 -1.60 29.66
N GLU A 365 -36.43 -0.79 30.33
CA GLU A 365 -35.71 -1.18 31.55
C GLU A 365 -34.95 -2.50 31.35
N ALA A 366 -34.38 -2.67 30.16
CA ALA A 366 -33.72 -3.90 29.75
C ALA A 366 -32.29 -3.98 30.25
N ILE A 367 -31.83 -5.18 30.60
CA ILE A 367 -30.43 -5.50 30.83
C ILE A 367 -29.70 -5.45 29.48
N THR A 368 -28.53 -4.81 29.43
CA THR A 368 -27.75 -4.70 28.19
C THR A 368 -26.40 -5.36 28.35
N ASP A 369 -25.95 -6.00 27.27
CA ASP A 369 -24.61 -6.58 27.17
C ASP A 369 -24.16 -6.67 25.71
N SER A 370 -22.87 -6.94 25.47
CA SER A 370 -22.32 -7.23 24.15
C SER A 370 -21.55 -8.55 24.13
N SER A 371 -21.55 -9.21 22.99
CA SER A 371 -20.79 -10.44 22.82
C SER A 371 -19.34 -10.12 22.48
N PRO A 372 -18.37 -10.33 23.38
CA PRO A 372 -16.96 -10.11 23.09
C PRO A 372 -16.45 -11.19 22.13
N ARG A 373 -15.55 -10.78 21.23
CA ARG A 373 -14.83 -11.69 20.35
C ARG A 373 -13.35 -11.43 20.54
N MET A 374 -12.67 -12.33 21.17
CA MET A 374 -11.24 -12.27 21.41
C MET A 374 -10.50 -13.27 20.51
N GLY A 375 -9.25 -13.01 20.23
CA GLY A 375 -8.37 -13.87 19.48
C GLY A 375 -6.92 -13.44 19.63
N GLU A 376 -6.05 -14.02 18.84
CA GLU A 376 -4.63 -13.66 18.86
C GLU A 376 -4.40 -12.34 18.12
N GLY A 377 -3.57 -11.49 18.71
CA GLY A 377 -3.00 -10.31 18.07
C GLY A 377 -1.64 -10.65 17.45
N ASP A 378 -1.10 -9.72 16.68
CA ASP A 378 0.27 -9.79 16.17
C ASP A 378 1.04 -8.50 16.44
N HIS A 379 2.29 -8.46 15.99
CA HIS A 379 3.18 -7.33 16.24
C HIS A 379 2.94 -6.13 15.30
N LEU A 380 2.06 -6.26 14.29
CA LEU A 380 1.89 -5.24 13.25
C LEU A 380 0.51 -4.58 13.33
N LEU A 381 -0.55 -5.26 12.92
CA LEU A 381 -1.88 -4.65 12.81
C LEU A 381 -3.00 -5.46 13.47
N SER A 382 -2.87 -6.78 13.57
CA SER A 382 -3.96 -7.60 14.09
C SER A 382 -4.11 -7.43 15.59
N CYS A 383 -5.23 -6.84 16.02
CA CYS A 383 -5.55 -6.63 17.42
C CYS A 383 -6.18 -7.89 18.06
N PRO A 384 -5.93 -8.22 19.34
CA PRO A 384 -6.61 -9.29 20.04
C PRO A 384 -8.13 -9.11 20.12
N ASP A 385 -8.60 -7.87 20.24
CA ASP A 385 -10.03 -7.55 20.14
C ASP A 385 -10.51 -7.74 18.70
N LYS A 386 -11.28 -8.80 18.44
CA LYS A 386 -11.81 -9.10 17.11
C LYS A 386 -13.13 -8.39 16.80
N ASN A 387 -13.43 -7.31 17.53
CA ASN A 387 -14.57 -6.44 17.29
C ASN A 387 -14.09 -5.04 16.85
N PRO A 388 -14.68 -4.45 15.82
CA PRO A 388 -14.26 -3.13 15.34
C PRO A 388 -14.70 -1.98 16.24
N ASN A 389 -15.69 -2.15 17.12
CA ASN A 389 -16.29 -1.08 17.92
C ASN A 389 -16.58 -1.45 19.39
N SER A 390 -15.68 -2.21 20.02
CA SER A 390 -15.82 -2.52 21.45
C SER A 390 -15.78 -1.25 22.33
N THR A 391 -14.94 -0.28 21.96
CA THR A 391 -14.84 0.99 22.69
C THR A 391 -16.16 1.77 22.62
N GLY A 392 -16.76 1.90 21.43
CA GLY A 392 -18.06 2.56 21.28
C GLY A 392 -19.16 1.85 22.06
N SER A 393 -19.19 0.52 22.04
CA SER A 393 -20.15 -0.28 22.81
C SER A 393 -20.08 -0.03 24.32
N ARG A 394 -18.87 0.07 24.87
CA ARG A 394 -18.63 0.44 26.27
C ARG A 394 -19.02 1.86 26.59
N LEU A 395 -18.57 2.83 25.79
CA LEU A 395 -18.84 4.25 26.01
C LEU A 395 -20.34 4.57 25.95
N ILE A 396 -21.09 3.90 25.10
CA ILE A 396 -22.55 4.05 25.01
C ILE A 396 -23.27 3.29 26.14
N GLY A 397 -22.58 2.39 26.82
CA GLY A 397 -23.11 1.61 27.94
C GLY A 397 -23.99 0.44 27.51
N ILE A 398 -23.72 -0.16 26.35
CA ILE A 398 -24.32 -1.44 25.93
C ILE A 398 -23.53 -2.60 26.56
N ALA A 399 -22.21 -2.61 26.43
CA ALA A 399 -21.38 -3.60 27.12
C ALA A 399 -21.26 -3.26 28.61
N GLY A 400 -21.42 -4.27 29.49
CA GLY A 400 -21.13 -4.17 30.91
C GLY A 400 -19.63 -4.02 31.16
N GLU A 401 -19.26 -3.45 32.33
CA GLU A 401 -17.84 -3.34 32.74
C GLU A 401 -17.24 -4.72 33.14
N GLU A 402 -18.08 -5.71 33.42
CA GLU A 402 -17.67 -7.00 34.01
C GLU A 402 -17.40 -8.13 33.00
N LEU A 403 -17.69 -7.91 31.70
CA LEU A 403 -17.48 -8.92 30.65
C LEU A 403 -16.36 -8.51 29.67
N GLY A 404 -15.39 -7.72 30.11
CA GLY A 404 -14.25 -7.24 29.35
C GLY A 404 -13.22 -8.32 29.00
#